data_6bc9603cb02afcb9d6490aaa324ee37b
#
_entry.id   6bc9603cb02afcb9d6490aaa324ee37b
#
_cell.length_a   1.000
_cell.length_b   1.000
_cell.length_c   1.000
_cell.angle_alpha   90.00
_cell.angle_beta   90.00
_cell.angle_gamma   90.00
#
_symmetry.space_group_name_H-M   'P 1'
#
loop_
_entity.id
_entity.type
_entity.pdbx_description
1 polymer ?
#
loop_
_entity_poly.entity_id
_entity_poly.type
_entity_poly.pdbx_seq_one_letter_code
_entity_poly.pdbx_strand_id
1 'polypeptide(L)'
;MRVLQLATWAAVQCIIQIGLCGSPHAFDLDGAWTADKSACPKIFTKNGASITFAPNSELWGKGFIVDGNSIKGQRISCAIKHRKLQASELYILAQCADDIMIDQVQMHMKITGDNSITRYIPAVEGLESTYVRCAL
;
A
#
# COMPACT_ATOMS: atom_id res chain seq x y z
N MET A 1 -7.68 -75.48 28.64
CA MET A 1 -8.25 -74.12 28.90
C MET A 1 -7.38 -73.07 28.22
N ARG A 2 -7.79 -72.55 27.11
CA ARG A 2 -7.03 -71.50 26.35
C ARG A 2 -7.76 -70.19 26.47
N VAL A 3 -7.18 -69.23 27.14
CA VAL A 3 -7.68 -67.89 27.28
C VAL A 3 -7.23 -67.10 26.04
N LEU A 4 -8.20 -66.67 25.21
CA LEU A 4 -7.97 -65.86 24.03
C LEU A 4 -7.91 -64.41 24.50
N GLN A 5 -6.75 -63.77 24.41
CA GLN A 5 -6.60 -62.32 24.61
C GLN A 5 -6.91 -61.61 23.31
N LEU A 6 -7.99 -60.87 23.30
CA LEU A 6 -8.34 -59.94 22.24
C LEU A 6 -7.60 -58.61 22.48
N ALA A 7 -6.61 -58.37 21.65
CA ALA A 7 -5.90 -57.11 21.61
C ALA A 7 -6.73 -56.09 20.80
N THR A 8 -7.31 -55.10 21.48
CA THR A 8 -7.98 -53.95 20.86
C THR A 8 -6.94 -52.96 20.39
N TRP A 9 -6.80 -52.80 19.12
CA TRP A 9 -6.02 -51.76 18.49
C TRP A 9 -6.83 -50.43 18.49
N ALA A 10 -6.48 -49.51 19.37
CA ALA A 10 -6.97 -48.15 19.32
C ALA A 10 -6.22 -47.38 18.24
N ALA A 11 -6.84 -47.19 17.11
CA ALA A 11 -6.34 -46.27 16.06
C ALA A 11 -6.47 -44.84 16.52
N VAL A 12 -5.40 -44.22 16.91
CA VAL A 12 -5.31 -42.79 17.16
C VAL A 12 -5.31 -42.05 15.81
N GLN A 13 -6.45 -41.52 15.41
CA GLN A 13 -6.55 -40.64 14.26
C GLN A 13 -6.01 -39.28 14.66
N CYS A 14 -4.77 -38.96 14.30
CA CYS A 14 -4.23 -37.61 14.31
C CYS A 14 -4.87 -36.82 13.20
N ILE A 15 -5.90 -36.03 13.54
CA ILE A 15 -6.49 -35.02 12.64
C ILE A 15 -5.49 -33.87 12.56
N ILE A 16 -4.70 -33.85 11.48
CA ILE A 16 -3.85 -32.71 11.14
C ILE A 16 -4.80 -31.60 10.64
N GLN A 17 -5.14 -30.70 11.52
CA GLN A 17 -5.77 -29.44 11.12
C GLN A 17 -4.70 -28.58 10.46
N ILE A 18 -4.67 -28.62 9.14
CA ILE A 18 -3.92 -27.63 8.35
C ILE A 18 -4.66 -26.30 8.50
N GLY A 19 -4.29 -25.54 9.55
CA GLY A 19 -4.70 -24.17 9.69
C GLY A 19 -4.17 -23.42 8.47
N LEU A 20 -5.08 -22.94 7.61
CA LEU A 20 -4.77 -21.92 6.63
C LEU A 20 -4.33 -20.68 7.41
N CYS A 21 -3.04 -20.56 7.69
CA CYS A 21 -2.41 -19.31 8.05
C CYS A 21 -2.49 -18.42 6.80
N GLY A 22 -3.60 -17.68 6.65
CA GLY A 22 -3.66 -16.56 5.73
C GLY A 22 -2.55 -15.60 6.14
N SER A 23 -1.50 -15.49 5.32
CA SER A 23 -0.48 -14.46 5.51
C SER A 23 -1.18 -13.12 5.57
N PRO A 24 -0.91 -12.27 6.57
CA PRO A 24 -1.42 -10.91 6.57
C PRO A 24 -0.91 -10.26 5.28
N HIS A 25 -1.81 -9.96 4.36
CA HIS A 25 -1.43 -9.22 3.16
C HIS A 25 -0.86 -7.88 3.61
N ALA A 26 0.44 -7.71 3.43
CA ALA A 26 1.06 -6.40 3.58
C ALA A 26 0.35 -5.45 2.60
N PHE A 27 -0.07 -4.27 3.08
CA PHE A 27 -0.71 -3.27 2.24
C PHE A 27 0.25 -2.88 1.10
N ASP A 28 -0.19 -3.11 -0.13
CA ASP A 28 0.54 -2.69 -1.31
C ASP A 28 0.21 -1.22 -1.61
N LEU A 29 1.23 -0.36 -1.61
CA LEU A 29 1.09 1.06 -1.91
C LEU A 29 1.30 1.35 -3.41
N ASP A 30 1.81 0.42 -4.19
CA ASP A 30 2.14 0.64 -5.60
C ASP A 30 0.90 1.03 -6.41
N GLY A 31 1.08 1.92 -7.36
CA GLY A 31 0.04 2.42 -8.24
C GLY A 31 -0.05 3.94 -8.30
N ALA A 32 -1.08 4.42 -8.96
CA ALA A 32 -1.37 5.84 -9.14
C ALA A 32 -2.47 6.29 -8.17
N TRP A 33 -2.27 7.43 -7.54
CA TRP A 33 -3.13 7.95 -6.49
C TRP A 33 -3.52 9.40 -6.74
N THR A 34 -4.77 9.73 -6.55
CA THR A 34 -5.30 11.10 -6.65
C THR A 34 -6.41 11.34 -5.64
N ALA A 35 -6.69 12.59 -5.30
CA ALA A 35 -7.80 12.94 -4.43
C ALA A 35 -9.17 12.80 -5.12
N ASP A 36 -9.23 12.96 -6.43
CA ASP A 36 -10.47 12.84 -7.22
C ASP A 36 -10.37 11.66 -8.19
N LYS A 37 -11.14 10.60 -7.91
CA LYS A 37 -11.19 9.41 -8.75
C LYS A 37 -11.57 9.70 -10.20
N SER A 38 -12.42 10.70 -10.43
CA SER A 38 -12.84 11.06 -11.78
C SER A 38 -11.73 11.70 -12.63
N ALA A 39 -10.70 12.22 -11.97
CA ALA A 39 -9.53 12.79 -12.61
C ALA A 39 -8.47 11.76 -13.02
N CYS A 40 -8.58 10.50 -12.60
CA CYS A 40 -7.61 9.45 -12.89
C CYS A 40 -7.18 9.39 -14.38
N PRO A 41 -8.09 9.29 -15.36
CA PRO A 41 -7.71 9.18 -16.77
C PRO A 41 -7.15 10.48 -17.37
N LYS A 42 -7.29 11.60 -16.67
CA LYS A 42 -6.75 12.90 -17.06
C LYS A 42 -5.38 13.17 -16.47
N ILE A 43 -5.09 12.58 -15.31
CA ILE A 43 -3.82 12.76 -14.60
C ILE A 43 -2.81 11.70 -15.01
N PHE A 44 -3.25 10.46 -15.24
CA PHE A 44 -2.35 9.33 -15.47
C PHE A 44 -2.62 8.66 -16.81
N THR A 45 -1.55 8.10 -17.38
CA THR A 45 -1.60 7.23 -18.53
C THR A 45 -0.83 5.95 -18.25
N LYS A 46 -1.28 4.83 -18.84
CA LYS A 46 -0.63 3.53 -18.66
C LYS A 46 -0.17 2.99 -20.01
N ASN A 47 1.10 2.64 -20.09
CA ASN A 47 1.72 2.00 -21.22
C ASN A 47 2.31 0.65 -20.78
N GLY A 48 1.60 -0.44 -21.10
CA GLY A 48 1.97 -1.77 -20.59
C GLY A 48 1.89 -1.83 -19.07
N ALA A 49 2.99 -2.14 -18.39
CA ALA A 49 3.10 -2.17 -16.94
C ALA A 49 3.49 -0.80 -16.33
N SER A 50 3.86 0.19 -17.13
CA SER A 50 4.33 1.49 -16.67
C SER A 50 3.20 2.50 -16.56
N ILE A 51 3.12 3.18 -15.43
CA ILE A 51 2.21 4.31 -15.20
C ILE A 51 3.03 5.60 -15.23
N THR A 52 2.54 6.59 -15.95
CA THR A 52 3.16 7.91 -16.06
C THR A 52 2.12 9.00 -15.94
N PHE A 53 2.54 10.25 -15.76
CA PHE A 53 1.63 11.39 -15.85
C PHE A 53 1.26 11.69 -17.29
N ALA A 54 -0.01 11.99 -17.52
CA ALA A 54 -0.50 12.48 -18.81
C ALA A 54 0.04 13.90 -19.07
N PRO A 55 0.17 14.32 -20.34
CA PRO A 55 0.50 15.71 -20.66
C PRO A 55 -0.49 16.69 -20.01
N ASN A 56 0.04 17.78 -19.43
CA ASN A 56 -0.75 18.80 -18.73
C ASN A 56 -1.62 18.26 -17.58
N SER A 57 -1.18 17.17 -16.94
CA SER A 57 -1.91 16.53 -15.85
C SER A 57 -2.17 17.45 -14.67
N GLU A 58 -1.31 18.44 -14.43
CA GLU A 58 -1.42 19.43 -13.36
C GLU A 58 -2.69 20.30 -13.47
N LEU A 59 -3.29 20.41 -14.64
CA LEU A 59 -4.55 21.14 -14.85
C LEU A 59 -5.77 20.41 -14.25
N TRP A 60 -5.63 19.10 -13.99
CA TRP A 60 -6.72 18.22 -13.55
C TRP A 60 -6.63 17.84 -12.08
N GLY A 61 -5.62 18.32 -11.39
CA GLY A 61 -5.41 18.07 -9.99
C GLY A 61 -4.05 17.45 -9.67
N LYS A 62 -3.85 17.16 -8.41
CA LYS A 62 -2.62 16.57 -7.92
C LYS A 62 -2.75 15.05 -7.82
N GLY A 63 -1.67 14.38 -8.12
CA GLY A 63 -1.55 12.94 -7.94
C GLY A 63 -0.11 12.53 -7.72
N PHE A 64 0.07 11.27 -7.36
CA PHE A 64 1.39 10.66 -7.24
C PHE A 64 1.34 9.20 -7.68
N ILE A 65 2.49 8.70 -8.08
CA ILE A 65 2.71 7.33 -8.52
C ILE A 65 3.70 6.70 -7.56
N VAL A 66 3.38 5.53 -7.03
CA VAL A 66 4.29 4.72 -6.23
C VAL A 66 4.69 3.50 -7.04
N ASP A 67 5.98 3.24 -7.09
CA ASP A 67 6.57 2.09 -7.76
C ASP A 67 7.74 1.60 -6.90
N GLY A 68 7.52 0.54 -6.14
CA GLY A 68 8.49 0.02 -5.17
C GLY A 68 8.94 1.08 -4.17
N ASN A 69 10.20 1.47 -4.23
CA ASN A 69 10.79 2.49 -3.36
C ASN A 69 10.82 3.90 -3.98
N SER A 70 10.05 4.14 -5.01
CA SER A 70 9.95 5.43 -5.67
C SER A 70 8.55 6.02 -5.50
N ILE A 71 8.47 7.31 -5.16
CA ILE A 71 7.24 8.09 -5.21
C ILE A 71 7.49 9.23 -6.18
N LYS A 72 6.64 9.33 -7.21
CA LYS A 72 6.71 10.40 -8.21
C LYS A 72 5.47 11.26 -8.12
N GLY A 73 5.64 12.55 -7.88
CA GLY A 73 4.62 13.56 -8.12
C GLY A 73 4.84 14.22 -9.48
N GLN A 74 3.98 15.15 -9.85
CA GLN A 74 4.07 15.84 -11.15
C GLN A 74 5.35 16.70 -11.29
N ARG A 75 5.89 17.20 -10.18
CA ARG A 75 7.08 18.05 -10.15
C ARG A 75 8.12 17.63 -9.09
N ILE A 76 7.92 16.50 -8.44
CA ILE A 76 8.77 16.00 -7.37
C ILE A 76 9.01 14.52 -7.53
N SER A 77 10.20 14.08 -7.21
CA SER A 77 10.56 12.66 -7.17
C SER A 77 11.18 12.31 -5.83
N CYS A 78 10.72 11.24 -5.22
CA CYS A 78 11.16 10.81 -3.90
C CYS A 78 11.69 9.38 -3.94
N ALA A 79 12.78 9.13 -3.23
CA ALA A 79 13.27 7.80 -2.91
C ALA A 79 12.88 7.44 -1.47
N ILE A 80 12.12 6.37 -1.29
CA ILE A 80 11.75 5.87 0.04
C ILE A 80 12.99 5.27 0.69
N LYS A 81 13.37 5.80 1.85
CA LYS A 81 14.52 5.34 2.63
C LYS A 81 14.08 4.38 3.74
N HIS A 82 12.90 4.62 4.29
CA HIS A 82 12.33 3.77 5.32
C HIS A 82 10.82 3.72 5.21
N ARG A 83 10.24 2.53 5.42
CA ARG A 83 8.80 2.30 5.45
C ARG A 83 8.46 1.43 6.64
N LYS A 84 7.46 1.84 7.41
CA LYS A 84 6.95 1.07 8.54
C LYS A 84 5.42 1.05 8.48
N LEU A 85 4.85 -0.15 8.48
CA LEU A 85 3.41 -0.37 8.63
C LEU A 85 3.16 -0.89 10.05
N GLN A 86 2.27 -0.22 10.77
CA GLN A 86 1.84 -0.62 12.11
C GLN A 86 0.32 -0.50 12.20
N ALA A 87 -0.37 -1.63 12.28
CA ALA A 87 -1.82 -1.70 12.11
C ALA A 87 -2.24 -1.05 10.79
N SER A 88 -3.07 -0.02 10.80
CA SER A 88 -3.49 0.74 9.60
C SER A 88 -2.66 2.01 9.36
N GLU A 89 -1.61 2.25 10.16
CA GLU A 89 -0.77 3.44 10.06
C GLU A 89 0.50 3.12 9.27
N LEU A 90 0.74 3.88 8.20
CA LEU A 90 1.90 3.76 7.34
C LEU A 90 2.80 5.00 7.50
N TYR A 91 4.02 4.76 7.93
CA TYR A 91 5.05 5.78 8.09
C TYR A 91 6.09 5.63 7.00
N ILE A 92 6.37 6.70 6.28
CA ILE A 92 7.36 6.72 5.21
C ILE A 92 8.35 7.85 5.48
N LEU A 93 9.64 7.53 5.44
CA LEU A 93 10.72 8.48 5.35
C LEU A 93 11.27 8.45 3.93
N ALA A 94 11.21 9.55 3.23
CA ALA A 94 11.66 9.65 1.85
C ALA A 94 12.59 10.86 1.65
N GLN A 95 13.52 10.71 0.74
CA GLN A 95 14.33 11.80 0.22
C GLN A 95 13.71 12.28 -1.08
N CYS A 96 13.24 13.51 -1.10
CA CYS A 96 12.53 14.09 -2.22
C CYS A 96 13.38 15.17 -2.89
N ALA A 97 13.29 15.24 -4.19
CA ALA A 97 13.96 16.27 -5.00
C ALA A 97 12.93 16.88 -5.98
N ASP A 98 12.95 18.17 -6.09
CA ASP A 98 12.34 18.95 -7.16
C ASP A 98 13.41 19.70 -7.96
N ASP A 99 13.02 20.67 -8.78
CA ASP A 99 13.95 21.42 -9.64
C ASP A 99 14.92 22.34 -8.85
N ILE A 100 14.66 22.59 -7.57
CA ILE A 100 15.34 23.60 -6.79
C ILE A 100 16.05 23.04 -5.58
N MET A 101 15.45 22.04 -4.90
CA MET A 101 15.99 21.53 -3.64
C MET A 101 15.83 20.03 -3.45
N ILE A 102 16.64 19.50 -2.54
CA ILE A 102 16.53 18.13 -2.03
C ILE A 102 16.19 18.22 -0.55
N ASP A 103 15.16 17.53 -0.13
CA ASP A 103 14.70 17.54 1.26
C ASP A 103 14.32 16.13 1.74
N GLN A 104 14.36 15.94 3.05
CA GLN A 104 13.90 14.74 3.70
C GLN A 104 12.47 14.93 4.19
N VAL A 105 11.56 14.11 3.73
CA VAL A 105 10.12 14.22 4.01
C VAL A 105 9.64 13.02 4.81
N GLN A 106 8.94 13.29 5.91
CA GLN A 106 8.19 12.29 6.65
C GLN A 106 6.73 12.35 6.24
N MET A 107 6.18 11.20 5.86
CA MET A 107 4.78 11.07 5.49
C MET A 107 4.08 10.11 6.44
N HIS A 108 2.97 10.57 7.01
CA HIS A 108 2.08 9.77 7.84
C HIS A 108 0.79 9.54 7.06
N MET A 109 0.43 8.29 6.89
CA MET A 109 -0.75 7.88 6.14
C MET A 109 -1.54 6.85 6.94
N LYS A 110 -2.85 6.99 6.91
CA LYS A 110 -3.77 5.99 7.44
C LYS A 110 -4.38 5.23 6.27
N ILE A 111 -4.30 3.91 6.32
CA ILE A 111 -4.98 3.04 5.35
C ILE A 111 -6.44 2.99 5.73
N THR A 112 -7.31 3.53 4.88
CA THR A 112 -8.76 3.62 5.11
C THR A 112 -9.56 2.63 4.27
N GLY A 113 -8.89 1.90 3.39
CA GLY A 113 -9.44 0.83 2.56
C GLY A 113 -8.38 0.27 1.62
N ASP A 114 -8.71 -0.77 0.86
CA ASP A 114 -7.78 -1.41 -0.08
C ASP A 114 -7.25 -0.44 -1.15
N ASN A 115 -8.07 0.54 -1.51
CA ASN A 115 -7.77 1.55 -2.52
C ASN A 115 -7.93 2.98 -2.00
N SER A 116 -7.77 3.19 -0.70
CA SER A 116 -7.93 4.49 -0.07
C SER A 116 -6.93 4.69 1.06
N ILE A 117 -6.26 5.83 1.05
CA ILE A 117 -5.34 6.27 2.11
C ILE A 117 -5.62 7.72 2.45
N THR A 118 -5.41 8.08 3.71
CA THR A 118 -5.48 9.47 4.17
C THR A 118 -4.11 9.90 4.69
N ARG A 119 -3.51 10.90 4.05
CA ARG A 119 -2.31 11.56 4.53
C ARG A 119 -2.69 12.61 5.57
N TYR A 120 -1.96 12.65 6.67
CA TYR A 120 -2.18 13.61 7.74
C TYR A 120 -0.85 14.13 8.30
N ILE A 121 -0.91 15.26 9.01
CA ILE A 121 0.21 15.80 9.76
C ILE A 121 -0.08 15.55 11.24
N PRO A 122 0.76 14.78 11.97
CA PRO A 122 0.54 14.54 13.39
C PRO A 122 0.40 15.83 14.19
N ALA A 123 -0.54 15.85 15.11
CA ALA A 123 -0.86 16.99 15.98
C ALA A 123 -1.42 18.23 15.27
N VAL A 124 -1.79 18.15 13.98
CA VAL A 124 -2.46 19.24 13.25
C VAL A 124 -3.78 18.72 12.69
N GLU A 125 -4.88 19.14 13.29
CA GLU A 125 -6.22 18.80 12.82
C GLU A 125 -6.60 19.61 11.58
N GLY A 126 -7.39 18.99 10.68
CA GLY A 126 -7.94 19.65 9.51
C GLY A 126 -6.97 19.75 8.32
N LEU A 127 -5.77 19.23 8.41
CA LEU A 127 -4.82 19.15 7.29
C LEU A 127 -4.69 17.71 6.76
N GLU A 128 -5.82 17.05 6.62
CA GLU A 128 -5.88 15.70 6.08
C GLU A 128 -6.20 15.74 4.58
N SER A 129 -5.60 14.81 3.85
CA SER A 129 -5.86 14.63 2.42
C SER A 129 -6.07 13.15 2.13
N THR A 130 -7.25 12.82 1.65
CA THR A 130 -7.59 11.46 1.24
C THR A 130 -7.28 11.27 -0.23
N TYR A 131 -6.66 10.14 -0.55
CA TYR A 131 -6.31 9.73 -1.89
C TYR A 131 -6.94 8.37 -2.19
N VAL A 132 -7.36 8.20 -3.42
CA VAL A 132 -7.89 6.95 -3.96
C VAL A 132 -6.96 6.42 -5.03
N ARG A 133 -6.83 5.09 -5.10
CA ARG A 133 -6.05 4.42 -6.13
C ARG A 133 -6.81 4.44 -7.44
N CYS A 134 -6.13 4.82 -8.51
CA CYS A 134 -6.66 4.77 -9.87
C CYS A 134 -6.63 3.35 -10.42
N ALA A 135 -7.75 2.89 -10.98
CA ALA A 135 -7.82 1.71 -11.81
C ALA A 135 -7.47 2.13 -13.25
N LEU A 136 -6.27 1.79 -13.72
CA LEU A 136 -5.73 2.16 -15.03
C LEU A 136 -5.50 0.92 -15.91
#